data_8fcf51744d8146dce06d0ce657a630be
#
_entry.id   8fcf51744d8146dce06d0ce657a630be
#
_cell.length_a   1.000
_cell.length_b   1.000
_cell.length_c   1.000
_cell.angle_alpha   90.00
_cell.angle_beta   90.00
_cell.angle_gamma   90.00
#
_symmetry.space_group_name_H-M   'P 1'
#
loop_
_entity.id
_entity.type
_entity.pdbx_description
1 polymer ?
#
loop_
_entity_poly.entity_id
_entity_poly.type
_entity_poly.pdbx_seq_one_letter_code
_entity_poly.pdbx_strand_id
1 'polypeptide(L)'
;METFEVTDGVYGIDTGLFGGSFTAVYLFDDDEPTLVDSGAAATVGTVLEGLRTVGVPPSDLENVVLSHIHSDHSGGAGGLLEYAPDADVYIHETTAPHLADPSGLIASSREAMGEHFESMGEQRPVPEENIVSVPETGTTIDIGSNALELVYAPGHSPDHF
;
A
#
# COMPACT_ATOMS: atom_id res chain seq x y z
N MET A 1 -5.97 4.66 -16.28
CA MET A 1 -4.84 3.99 -15.60
C MET A 1 -3.60 4.23 -16.43
N GLU A 2 -2.56 4.76 -15.86
CA GLU A 2 -1.27 4.94 -16.49
C GLU A 2 -0.21 4.25 -15.62
N THR A 3 0.62 3.41 -16.24
CA THR A 3 1.81 2.83 -15.61
C THR A 3 3.00 3.45 -16.32
N PHE A 4 3.93 4.03 -15.57
CA PHE A 4 5.06 4.77 -16.11
C PHE A 4 6.35 4.44 -15.34
N GLU A 5 7.46 4.38 -16.05
CA GLU A 5 8.76 4.20 -15.43
C GLU A 5 9.23 5.51 -14.82
N VAL A 6 9.60 5.47 -13.53
CA VAL A 6 10.14 6.61 -12.78
C VAL A 6 11.66 6.66 -12.95
N THR A 7 12.28 5.50 -12.77
CA THR A 7 13.70 5.24 -12.98
C THR A 7 13.87 3.73 -13.18
N ASP A 8 15.07 3.28 -13.54
CA ASP A 8 15.37 1.86 -13.77
C ASP A 8 14.89 0.99 -12.62
N GLY A 9 13.98 0.04 -12.94
CA GLY A 9 13.36 -0.87 -11.95
C GLY A 9 12.32 -0.23 -11.03
N VAL A 10 11.95 1.06 -11.19
CA VAL A 10 10.91 1.71 -10.37
C VAL A 10 9.78 2.23 -11.24
N TYR A 11 8.57 1.77 -10.98
CA TYR A 11 7.38 2.09 -11.76
C TYR A 11 6.31 2.76 -10.89
N GLY A 12 5.70 3.82 -11.41
CA GLY A 12 4.50 4.42 -10.85
C GLY A 12 3.25 3.83 -11.51
N ILE A 13 2.25 3.49 -10.71
CA ILE A 13 0.94 3.00 -11.15
C ILE A 13 -0.12 3.98 -10.66
N ASP A 14 -0.72 4.75 -11.57
CA ASP A 14 -1.88 5.59 -11.24
C ASP A 14 -3.05 4.68 -10.86
N THR A 15 -3.54 4.80 -9.65
CA THR A 15 -4.62 3.96 -9.12
C THR A 15 -5.96 4.19 -9.82
N GLY A 16 -6.12 5.32 -10.53
CA GLY A 16 -7.37 5.71 -11.18
C GLY A 16 -8.44 6.21 -10.20
N LEU A 17 -8.11 6.38 -8.91
CA LEU A 17 -9.05 6.87 -7.92
C LEU A 17 -9.56 8.27 -8.31
N PHE A 18 -10.86 8.51 -8.17
CA PHE A 18 -11.54 9.75 -8.58
C PHE A 18 -11.29 10.19 -10.03
N GLY A 19 -10.99 9.25 -10.93
CA GLY A 19 -10.78 9.52 -12.34
C GLY A 19 -9.31 9.67 -12.75
N GLY A 20 -8.39 9.33 -11.87
CA GLY A 20 -6.94 9.32 -12.11
C GLY A 20 -6.21 10.56 -11.56
N SER A 21 -4.90 10.45 -11.50
CA SER A 21 -3.98 11.50 -11.02
C SER A 21 -4.25 11.99 -9.58
N PHE A 22 -4.89 11.16 -8.74
CA PHE A 22 -5.15 11.46 -7.33
C PHE A 22 -4.15 10.75 -6.43
N THR A 23 -4.03 9.43 -6.55
CA THR A 23 -3.02 8.62 -5.87
C THR A 23 -2.30 7.71 -6.86
N ALA A 24 -1.03 7.49 -6.61
CA ALA A 24 -0.22 6.49 -7.29
C ALA A 24 0.44 5.57 -6.26
N VAL A 25 0.66 4.33 -6.64
CA VAL A 25 1.50 3.40 -5.90
C VAL A 25 2.79 3.19 -6.68
N TYR A 26 3.87 2.83 -5.99
CA TYR A 26 5.17 2.66 -6.63
C TYR A 26 5.66 1.23 -6.45
N LEU A 27 5.98 0.57 -7.57
CA LEU A 27 6.59 -0.75 -7.59
C LEU A 27 8.11 -0.61 -7.72
N PHE A 28 8.84 -1.27 -6.85
CA PHE A 28 10.26 -1.57 -6.97
C PHE A 28 10.37 -3.01 -7.50
N ASP A 29 10.74 -3.15 -8.77
CA ASP A 29 10.95 -4.42 -9.46
C ASP A 29 12.40 -4.86 -9.26
N ASP A 30 12.65 -5.55 -8.14
CA ASP A 30 13.93 -6.09 -7.74
C ASP A 30 13.76 -7.59 -7.40
N ASP A 31 14.75 -8.23 -6.81
CA ASP A 31 14.72 -9.66 -6.43
C ASP A 31 13.53 -9.97 -5.50
N GLU A 32 13.16 -9.02 -4.63
CA GLU A 32 11.95 -9.04 -3.81
C GLU A 32 11.02 -7.90 -4.23
N PRO A 33 10.11 -8.13 -5.21
CA PRO A 33 9.22 -7.10 -5.71
C PRO A 33 8.42 -6.44 -4.57
N THR A 34 8.58 -5.13 -4.44
CA THR A 34 8.06 -4.36 -3.31
C THR A 34 7.17 -3.22 -3.78
N LEU A 35 5.96 -3.16 -3.26
CA LEU A 35 5.01 -2.09 -3.54
C LEU A 35 5.01 -1.07 -2.41
N VAL A 36 5.16 0.21 -2.74
CA VAL A 36 4.96 1.32 -1.80
C VAL A 36 3.56 1.88 -2.00
N ASP A 37 2.78 1.83 -0.94
CA ASP A 37 1.33 2.00 -0.86
C ASP A 37 0.53 0.92 -1.63
N SER A 38 -0.74 0.79 -1.29
CA SER A 38 -1.65 -0.20 -1.87
C SER A 38 -2.79 0.41 -2.68
N GLY A 39 -2.94 1.74 -2.59
CA GLY A 39 -4.13 2.42 -3.07
C GLY A 39 -5.36 2.16 -2.19
N ALA A 40 -6.52 2.62 -2.63
CA ALA A 40 -7.80 2.34 -2.01
C ALA A 40 -8.28 0.90 -2.31
N ALA A 41 -9.17 0.35 -1.48
CA ALA A 41 -9.75 -0.97 -1.71
C ALA A 41 -10.41 -1.12 -3.10
N ALA A 42 -11.06 -0.07 -3.58
CA ALA A 42 -11.67 -0.04 -4.91
C ALA A 42 -10.65 -0.10 -6.06
N THR A 43 -9.38 0.21 -5.82
CA THR A 43 -8.36 0.32 -6.87
C THR A 43 -7.42 -0.89 -6.94
N VAL A 44 -7.63 -1.92 -6.12
CA VAL A 44 -6.82 -3.16 -6.12
C VAL A 44 -6.70 -3.76 -7.51
N GLY A 45 -7.82 -3.87 -8.26
CA GLY A 45 -7.79 -4.39 -9.62
C GLY A 45 -6.88 -3.60 -10.57
N THR A 46 -6.84 -2.28 -10.41
CA THR A 46 -5.97 -1.38 -11.18
C THR A 46 -4.50 -1.60 -10.83
N VAL A 47 -4.18 -1.73 -9.54
CA VAL A 47 -2.81 -2.00 -9.07
C VAL A 47 -2.33 -3.36 -9.61
N LEU A 48 -3.15 -4.41 -9.51
CA LEU A 48 -2.83 -5.73 -10.05
C LEU A 48 -2.58 -5.73 -11.57
N GLU A 49 -3.33 -4.94 -12.31
CA GLU A 49 -3.12 -4.79 -13.75
C GLU A 49 -1.83 -4.01 -14.05
N GLY A 50 -1.52 -3.01 -13.23
CA GLY A 50 -0.25 -2.28 -13.30
C GLY A 50 0.95 -3.20 -13.11
N LEU A 51 0.95 -4.06 -12.08
CA LEU A 51 2.00 -5.06 -11.85
C LEU A 51 2.19 -5.97 -13.09
N ARG A 52 1.10 -6.49 -13.65
CA ARG A 52 1.16 -7.34 -14.86
C ARG A 52 1.69 -6.59 -16.08
N THR A 53 1.39 -5.30 -16.20
CA THR A 53 1.82 -4.47 -17.32
C THR A 53 3.34 -4.31 -17.35
N VAL A 54 3.99 -4.25 -16.19
CA VAL A 54 5.44 -4.19 -16.08
C VAL A 54 6.11 -5.58 -16.03
N GLY A 55 5.31 -6.64 -16.04
CA GLY A 55 5.81 -8.02 -16.12
C GLY A 55 5.98 -8.71 -14.76
N VAL A 56 5.54 -8.08 -13.67
CA VAL A 56 5.57 -8.68 -12.32
C VAL A 56 4.24 -9.39 -12.05
N PRO A 57 4.22 -10.72 -11.92
CA PRO A 57 3.02 -11.43 -11.48
C PRO A 57 2.63 -10.98 -10.08
N PRO A 58 1.36 -10.70 -9.80
CA PRO A 58 0.94 -10.31 -8.44
C PRO A 58 1.33 -11.32 -7.34
N SER A 59 1.45 -12.62 -7.69
CA SER A 59 1.89 -13.67 -6.77
C SER A 59 3.35 -13.57 -6.35
N ASP A 60 4.15 -12.79 -7.06
CA ASP A 60 5.58 -12.63 -6.81
C ASP A 60 5.86 -11.39 -5.95
N LEU A 61 4.81 -10.66 -5.56
CA LEU A 61 4.93 -9.53 -4.63
C LEU A 61 5.32 -10.05 -3.24
N GLU A 62 6.48 -9.60 -2.76
CA GLU A 62 7.05 -10.01 -1.47
C GLU A 62 6.74 -9.01 -0.35
N ASN A 63 6.66 -7.70 -0.69
CA ASN A 63 6.47 -6.67 0.30
C ASN A 63 5.44 -5.61 -0.15
N VAL A 64 4.63 -5.13 0.78
CA VAL A 64 3.80 -3.92 0.66
C VAL A 64 4.19 -2.97 1.78
N VAL A 65 4.77 -1.84 1.45
CA VAL A 65 5.19 -0.81 2.40
C VAL A 65 4.16 0.31 2.39
N LEU A 66 3.48 0.51 3.50
CA LEU A 66 2.46 1.57 3.61
C LEU A 66 3.10 2.83 4.17
N SER A 67 3.03 3.92 3.41
CA SER A 67 3.55 5.22 3.85
C SER A 67 2.81 5.73 5.09
N HIS A 68 1.52 5.48 5.19
CA HIS A 68 0.66 5.80 6.32
C HIS A 68 -0.72 5.12 6.21
N ILE A 69 -1.54 5.26 7.25
CA ILE A 69 -2.80 4.49 7.40
C ILE A 69 -3.99 5.02 6.59
N HIS A 70 -3.94 6.17 5.93
CA HIS A 70 -5.11 6.69 5.21
C HIS A 70 -5.61 5.70 4.15
N SER A 71 -6.94 5.62 4.01
CA SER A 71 -7.61 4.58 3.21
C SER A 71 -7.30 4.59 1.71
N ASP A 72 -6.85 5.72 1.17
CA ASP A 72 -6.40 5.85 -0.23
C ASP A 72 -4.95 5.37 -0.44
N HIS A 73 -4.23 5.07 0.65
CA HIS A 73 -2.87 4.52 0.66
C HIS A 73 -2.85 3.08 1.17
N SER A 74 -3.56 2.79 2.27
CA SER A 74 -3.53 1.48 2.94
C SER A 74 -4.72 0.57 2.60
N GLY A 75 -5.80 1.14 2.04
CA GLY A 75 -7.09 0.45 1.91
C GLY A 75 -7.07 -0.80 1.03
N GLY A 76 -6.15 -0.86 0.07
CA GLY A 76 -5.98 -1.98 -0.85
C GLY A 76 -5.20 -3.16 -0.27
N ALA A 77 -4.46 -2.99 0.83
CA ALA A 77 -3.50 -3.98 1.32
C ALA A 77 -4.12 -5.38 1.52
N GLY A 78 -5.22 -5.49 2.27
CA GLY A 78 -5.89 -6.78 2.48
C GLY A 78 -6.45 -7.41 1.19
N GLY A 79 -6.78 -6.58 0.20
CA GLY A 79 -7.23 -7.07 -1.12
C GLY A 79 -6.07 -7.58 -1.99
N LEU A 80 -4.87 -7.00 -1.87
CA LEU A 80 -3.67 -7.46 -2.55
C LEU A 80 -3.22 -8.83 -2.05
N LEU A 81 -3.35 -9.09 -0.73
CA LEU A 81 -2.97 -10.37 -0.13
C LEU A 81 -3.81 -11.57 -0.62
N GLU A 82 -4.95 -11.36 -1.26
CA GLU A 82 -5.65 -12.46 -1.95
C GLU A 82 -4.85 -13.02 -3.14
N TYR A 83 -3.91 -12.24 -3.67
CA TYR A 83 -3.07 -12.59 -4.82
C TYR A 83 -1.60 -12.82 -4.43
N ALA A 84 -1.17 -12.27 -3.30
CA ALA A 84 0.16 -12.39 -2.71
C ALA A 84 0.02 -12.75 -1.22
N PRO A 85 -0.44 -13.96 -0.87
CA PRO A 85 -0.80 -14.31 0.50
C PRO A 85 0.37 -14.36 1.48
N ASP A 86 1.59 -14.50 0.96
CA ASP A 86 2.81 -14.58 1.76
C ASP A 86 3.55 -13.23 1.87
N ALA A 87 3.02 -12.16 1.24
CA ALA A 87 3.67 -10.85 1.27
C ALA A 87 3.59 -10.20 2.65
N ASP A 88 4.70 -9.57 3.06
CA ASP A 88 4.80 -8.78 4.28
C ASP A 88 4.21 -7.38 4.06
N VAL A 89 3.43 -6.88 5.03
CA VAL A 89 2.82 -5.54 5.01
C VAL A 89 3.42 -4.68 6.12
N TYR A 90 4.30 -3.77 5.73
CA TYR A 90 4.99 -2.86 6.63
C TYR A 90 4.15 -1.62 6.90
N ILE A 91 3.97 -1.28 8.16
CA ILE A 91 3.24 -0.09 8.61
C ILE A 91 3.80 0.38 9.95
N HIS A 92 3.61 1.65 10.28
CA HIS A 92 3.99 2.19 11.57
C HIS A 92 3.31 1.46 12.74
N GLU A 93 4.06 1.17 13.82
CA GLU A 93 3.61 0.36 14.95
C GLU A 93 2.32 0.86 15.61
N THR A 94 2.09 2.18 15.61
CA THR A 94 0.89 2.76 16.24
C THR A 94 -0.40 2.48 15.46
N THR A 95 -0.29 2.24 14.16
CA THR A 95 -1.44 2.03 13.25
C THR A 95 -1.56 0.59 12.77
N ALA A 96 -0.56 -0.26 13.01
CA ALA A 96 -0.58 -1.68 12.68
C ALA A 96 -1.87 -2.42 13.16
N PRO A 97 -2.41 -2.18 14.37
CA PRO A 97 -3.67 -2.81 14.79
C PRO A 97 -4.87 -2.46 13.92
N HIS A 98 -4.86 -1.30 13.27
CA HIS A 98 -5.94 -0.87 12.37
C HIS A 98 -5.93 -1.55 11.02
N LEU A 99 -4.84 -2.22 10.62
CA LEU A 99 -4.82 -3.10 9.46
C LEU A 99 -5.49 -4.44 9.76
N ALA A 100 -5.27 -4.99 10.97
CA ALA A 100 -5.87 -6.25 11.40
C ALA A 100 -7.39 -6.09 11.66
N ASP A 101 -7.80 -4.96 12.24
CA ASP A 101 -9.21 -4.58 12.40
C ASP A 101 -9.44 -3.16 11.85
N PRO A 102 -9.83 -3.03 10.57
CA PRO A 102 -10.05 -1.75 9.93
C PRO A 102 -11.37 -1.07 10.29
N SER A 103 -12.19 -1.64 11.17
CA SER A 103 -13.54 -1.13 11.49
C SER A 103 -13.53 0.32 11.98
N GLY A 104 -12.58 0.68 12.85
CA GLY A 104 -12.40 2.04 13.35
C GLY A 104 -11.93 3.01 12.26
N LEU A 105 -11.00 2.57 11.42
CA LEU A 105 -10.51 3.35 10.28
C LEU A 105 -11.61 3.60 9.26
N ILE A 106 -12.40 2.58 8.92
CA ILE A 106 -13.56 2.68 8.03
C ILE A 106 -14.58 3.70 8.57
N ALA A 107 -14.88 3.64 9.88
CA ALA A 107 -15.84 4.56 10.51
C ALA A 107 -15.35 6.01 10.44
N SER A 108 -14.09 6.27 10.79
CA SER A 108 -13.51 7.63 10.75
C SER A 108 -13.35 8.15 9.32
N SER A 109 -12.95 7.30 8.37
CA SER A 109 -12.85 7.68 6.96
C SER A 109 -14.23 8.03 6.38
N ARG A 110 -15.26 7.27 6.73
CA ARG A 110 -16.65 7.55 6.31
C ARG A 110 -17.15 8.89 6.87
N GLU A 111 -16.84 9.20 8.13
CA GLU A 111 -17.19 10.49 8.74
C GLU A 111 -16.47 11.65 8.05
N ALA A 112 -15.18 11.50 7.76
CA ALA A 112 -14.37 12.55 7.16
C ALA A 112 -14.72 12.80 5.69
N MET A 113 -15.02 11.76 4.91
CA MET A 113 -15.19 11.83 3.46
C MET A 113 -16.66 11.94 3.01
N GLY A 114 -17.63 11.61 3.87
CA GLY A 114 -19.05 11.64 3.53
C GLY A 114 -19.37 10.77 2.30
N GLU A 115 -20.04 11.36 1.30
CA GLU A 115 -20.49 10.66 0.09
C GLU A 115 -19.30 10.12 -0.76
N HIS A 116 -18.12 10.71 -0.65
CA HIS A 116 -16.93 10.26 -1.38
C HIS A 116 -16.36 8.95 -0.85
N PHE A 117 -16.71 8.55 0.38
CA PHE A 117 -16.24 7.30 0.99
C PHE A 117 -16.61 6.06 0.15
N GLU A 118 -17.77 6.05 -0.48
CA GLU A 118 -18.21 4.92 -1.30
C GLU A 118 -17.25 4.62 -2.47
N SER A 119 -16.49 5.63 -2.92
CA SER A 119 -15.48 5.47 -3.97
C SER A 119 -14.20 4.77 -3.49
N MET A 120 -13.99 4.66 -2.17
CA MET A 120 -12.81 3.98 -1.59
C MET A 120 -12.94 2.46 -1.64
N GLY A 121 -14.16 1.93 -1.75
CA GLY A 121 -14.42 0.50 -1.68
C GLY A 121 -14.37 -0.07 -0.26
N GLU A 122 -14.62 -1.36 -0.16
CA GLU A 122 -14.67 -2.08 1.12
C GLU A 122 -13.26 -2.56 1.49
N GLN A 123 -12.67 -1.92 2.48
CA GLN A 123 -11.36 -2.28 3.02
C GLN A 123 -11.44 -3.62 3.76
N ARG A 124 -10.50 -4.53 3.45
CA ARG A 124 -10.39 -5.85 4.08
C ARG A 124 -9.29 -5.87 5.14
N PRO A 125 -9.47 -6.66 6.21
CA PRO A 125 -8.40 -6.86 7.17
C PRO A 125 -7.17 -7.49 6.53
N VAL A 126 -6.00 -7.11 7.03
CA VAL A 126 -4.72 -7.77 6.78
C VAL A 126 -4.52 -8.82 7.86
N PRO A 127 -4.19 -10.09 7.54
CA PRO A 127 -3.87 -11.09 8.55
C PRO A 127 -2.71 -10.64 9.44
N GLU A 128 -2.80 -10.90 10.74
CA GLU A 128 -1.77 -10.45 11.70
C GLU A 128 -0.38 -11.00 11.37
N GLU A 129 -0.30 -12.21 10.82
CA GLU A 129 0.93 -12.86 10.40
C GLU A 129 1.66 -12.14 9.25
N ASN A 130 0.94 -11.34 8.46
CA ASN A 130 1.53 -10.55 7.37
C ASN A 130 1.92 -9.14 7.83
N ILE A 131 1.51 -8.69 9.03
CA ILE A 131 1.76 -7.32 9.46
C ILE A 131 3.14 -7.19 10.11
N VAL A 132 3.99 -6.37 9.54
CA VAL A 132 5.29 -5.97 10.10
C VAL A 132 5.19 -4.58 10.69
N SER A 133 5.19 -4.50 12.03
CA SER A 133 5.14 -3.23 12.76
C SER A 133 6.51 -2.54 12.75
N VAL A 134 6.57 -1.33 12.23
CA VAL A 134 7.80 -0.53 12.14
C VAL A 134 7.78 0.56 13.22
N PRO A 135 8.83 0.64 14.08
CA PRO A 135 8.92 1.64 15.14
C PRO A 135 9.29 3.04 14.60
N GLU A 136 9.12 4.08 15.42
CA GLU A 136 9.53 5.46 15.08
C GLU A 136 11.03 5.60 14.72
N THR A 137 11.86 4.66 15.16
CA THR A 137 13.28 4.64 14.75
C THR A 137 13.49 4.27 13.29
N GLY A 138 12.42 3.89 12.60
CA GLY A 138 12.47 3.40 11.23
C GLY A 138 13.02 1.98 11.11
N THR A 139 13.16 1.53 9.88
CA THR A 139 13.80 0.26 9.53
C THR A 139 14.35 0.31 8.12
N THR A 140 15.17 -0.67 7.76
CA THR A 140 15.63 -0.88 6.38
C THR A 140 15.14 -2.25 5.91
N ILE A 141 14.56 -2.28 4.73
CA ILE A 141 14.08 -3.50 4.06
C ILE A 141 15.04 -3.76 2.90
N ASP A 142 15.71 -4.89 2.92
CA ASP A 142 16.51 -5.37 1.80
C ASP A 142 15.55 -5.95 0.76
N ILE A 143 15.64 -5.52 -0.49
CA ILE A 143 14.78 -5.98 -1.58
C ILE A 143 15.56 -6.66 -2.70
N GLY A 144 16.82 -6.99 -2.44
CA GLY A 144 17.74 -7.65 -3.36
C GLY A 144 18.92 -6.78 -3.74
N SER A 145 18.93 -6.20 -4.94
CA SER A 145 20.02 -5.30 -5.38
C SER A 145 19.97 -3.93 -4.66
N ASN A 146 18.82 -3.57 -4.11
CA ASN A 146 18.55 -2.31 -3.44
C ASN A 146 18.00 -2.56 -2.01
N ALA A 147 17.87 -1.48 -1.24
CA ALA A 147 17.21 -1.48 0.05
C ALA A 147 16.33 -0.25 0.20
N LEU A 148 15.19 -0.39 0.85
CA LEU A 148 14.29 0.71 1.21
C LEU A 148 14.52 1.10 2.67
N GLU A 149 14.84 2.36 2.91
CA GLU A 149 14.94 2.91 4.26
C GLU A 149 13.63 3.62 4.61
N LEU A 150 12.91 3.11 5.60
CA LEU A 150 11.71 3.72 6.14
C LEU A 150 12.09 4.71 7.23
N VAL A 151 11.93 5.99 6.94
CA VAL A 151 12.28 7.08 7.86
C VAL A 151 11.02 7.73 8.39
N TYR A 152 10.86 7.71 9.72
CA TYR A 152 9.71 8.35 10.37
C TYR A 152 9.67 9.84 10.09
N ALA A 153 8.61 10.30 9.43
CA ALA A 153 8.44 11.67 8.95
C ALA A 153 7.03 12.20 9.24
N PRO A 154 6.61 12.31 10.51
CA PRO A 154 5.26 12.74 10.86
C PRO A 154 4.97 14.15 10.39
N GLY A 155 3.71 14.41 10.00
CA GLY A 155 3.26 15.71 9.52
C GLY A 155 1.88 15.62 8.91
N HIS A 156 1.77 15.07 7.70
CA HIS A 156 0.50 14.79 7.05
C HIS A 156 -0.34 13.78 7.85
N SER A 157 0.31 12.71 8.33
CA SER A 157 -0.23 11.76 9.29
C SER A 157 0.77 11.54 10.42
N PRO A 158 0.34 11.21 11.66
CA PRO A 158 1.24 10.92 12.78
C PRO A 158 2.12 9.68 12.57
N ASP A 159 1.69 8.76 11.72
CA ASP A 159 2.32 7.46 11.40
C ASP A 159 3.09 7.46 10.08
N HIS A 160 3.38 8.63 9.51
CA HIS A 160 3.97 8.73 8.17
C HIS A 160 5.47 8.39 8.16
N PHE A 161 5.88 7.59 7.14
CA PHE A 161 7.27 7.33 6.75
C PHE A 161 7.66 8.11 5.50
#